data_fb2d49e997adb8aa653cadb76e4ce961
#
_entry.id   fb2d49e997adb8aa653cadb76e4ce961
#
_cell.length_a   1.000
_cell.length_b   1.000
_cell.length_c   1.000
_cell.angle_alpha   90.00
_cell.angle_beta   90.00
_cell.angle_gamma   90.00
#
_symmetry.space_group_name_H-M   'P 1'
#
loop_
_entity.id
_entity.type
_entity.pdbx_description
1 polymer ?
#
loop_
_entity_poly.entity_id
_entity_poly.type
_entity_poly.pdbx_seq_one_letter_code
_entity_poly.pdbx_strand_id
1 'polypeptide(L)'
;MSNDTVREIIERISIVEIIGKHVSLSKKGSNFFGLSPFKNEKTPSFSVNEEKKMFKCFSTGEGGNVFDFLIKVKGYTFKEALNELAEKSGVQLQSYAGSQDYQSIYDINEFSKNYFHKELSKNIHYLNYYKNIRKFNEESIDFFKLGSLSNQKDFIKI
;
A
#
# COMPACT_ATOMS: atom_id res chain seq x y z
N MET A 1 -11.36 6.50 -1.50
CA MET A 1 -11.85 5.87 -0.24
C MET A 1 -11.89 6.96 0.81
N SER A 2 -13.03 7.16 1.46
CA SER A 2 -13.06 8.15 2.54
C SER A 2 -12.31 7.58 3.73
N ASN A 3 -11.51 8.39 4.40
CA ASN A 3 -10.87 8.08 5.68
C ASN A 3 -11.88 7.57 6.71
N ASP A 4 -13.16 7.85 6.50
CA ASP A 4 -14.26 7.51 7.39
C ASP A 4 -14.55 6.01 7.43
N THR A 5 -14.52 5.29 6.30
CA THR A 5 -14.78 3.84 6.27
C THR A 5 -13.68 3.05 7.02
N VAL A 6 -12.42 3.44 6.83
CA VAL A 6 -11.29 2.82 7.55
C VAL A 6 -11.41 3.07 9.05
N ARG A 7 -11.76 4.29 9.43
CA ARG A 7 -11.97 4.68 10.82
C ARG A 7 -13.13 3.90 11.45
N GLU A 8 -14.25 3.79 10.77
CA GLU A 8 -15.41 3.03 11.23
C GLU A 8 -15.07 1.55 11.46
N ILE A 9 -14.30 0.94 10.54
CA ILE A 9 -13.81 -0.43 10.70
C ILE A 9 -12.95 -0.55 11.96
N ILE A 10 -11.99 0.34 12.15
CA ILE A 10 -11.09 0.32 13.32
C ILE A 10 -11.87 0.45 14.63
N GLU A 11 -12.87 1.31 14.67
CA GLU A 11 -13.69 1.54 15.86
C GLU A 11 -14.55 0.29 16.21
N ARG A 12 -15.10 -0.40 15.21
CA ARG A 12 -15.95 -1.57 15.41
C ARG A 12 -15.20 -2.86 15.74
N ILE A 13 -13.94 -2.97 15.34
CA ILE A 13 -13.15 -4.20 15.52
C ILE A 13 -12.42 -4.19 16.86
N SER A 14 -12.38 -5.37 17.53
CA SER A 14 -11.43 -5.59 18.60
C SER A 14 -10.05 -5.91 18.03
N ILE A 15 -9.08 -5.00 18.21
CA ILE A 15 -7.70 -5.23 17.80
C ILE A 15 -7.08 -6.39 18.56
N VAL A 16 -7.48 -6.58 19.83
CA VAL A 16 -6.99 -7.68 20.67
C VAL A 16 -7.46 -9.03 20.13
N GLU A 17 -8.71 -9.13 19.68
CA GLU A 17 -9.22 -10.37 19.08
C GLU A 17 -8.54 -10.72 17.76
N ILE A 18 -8.31 -9.73 16.90
CA ILE A 18 -7.63 -9.96 15.61
C ILE A 18 -6.19 -10.39 15.85
N ILE A 19 -5.45 -9.66 16.67
CA ILE A 19 -4.04 -9.94 16.97
C ILE A 19 -3.90 -11.23 17.78
N GLY A 20 -4.82 -11.50 18.69
CA GLY A 20 -4.82 -12.70 19.55
C GLY A 20 -4.89 -14.02 18.77
N LYS A 21 -5.35 -14.00 17.51
CA LYS A 21 -5.29 -15.18 16.62
C LYS A 21 -3.88 -15.50 16.13
N HIS A 22 -2.95 -14.57 16.26
CA HIS A 22 -1.58 -14.68 15.74
C HIS A 22 -0.53 -14.62 16.86
N VAL A 23 -0.85 -13.95 17.97
CA VAL A 23 0.05 -13.71 19.09
C VAL A 23 -0.66 -14.09 20.37
N SER A 24 -0.04 -14.95 21.20
CA SER A 24 -0.56 -15.24 22.54
C SER A 24 -0.43 -14.00 23.42
N LEU A 25 -1.56 -13.41 23.79
CA LEU A 25 -1.63 -12.17 24.55
C LEU A 25 -2.04 -12.42 25.99
N SER A 26 -1.35 -11.78 26.94
CA SER A 26 -1.69 -11.77 28.37
C SER A 26 -2.05 -10.36 28.82
N LYS A 27 -3.19 -10.19 29.48
CA LYS A 27 -3.65 -8.88 29.97
C LYS A 27 -2.81 -8.40 31.14
N LYS A 28 -2.33 -7.15 31.06
CA LYS A 28 -1.63 -6.47 32.19
C LYS A 28 -2.14 -5.01 32.23
N GLY A 29 -3.00 -4.72 33.17
CA GLY A 29 -3.66 -3.42 33.29
C GLY A 29 -4.57 -3.15 32.10
N SER A 30 -4.40 -2.00 31.43
CA SER A 30 -5.14 -1.60 30.22
C SER A 30 -4.55 -2.16 28.92
N ASN A 31 -3.40 -2.83 28.97
CA ASN A 31 -2.72 -3.36 27.80
C ASN A 31 -2.65 -4.89 27.81
N PHE A 32 -2.43 -5.45 26.63
CA PHE A 32 -2.16 -6.86 26.42
C PHE A 32 -0.73 -7.02 25.93
N PHE A 33 0.01 -7.99 26.46
CA PHE A 33 1.40 -8.23 26.14
C PHE A 33 1.63 -9.64 25.60
N GLY A 34 2.53 -9.76 24.64
CA GLY A 34 2.95 -11.01 24.03
C GLY A 34 4.38 -10.96 23.51
N LEU A 35 4.84 -12.08 22.97
CA LEU A 35 6.10 -12.12 22.23
C LEU A 35 5.94 -11.45 20.88
N SER A 36 7.01 -10.84 20.37
CA SER A 36 7.00 -10.17 19.06
C SER A 36 6.70 -11.16 17.93
N PRO A 37 5.74 -10.86 17.03
CA PRO A 37 5.56 -11.63 15.81
C PRO A 37 6.60 -11.29 14.73
N PHE A 38 7.41 -10.26 14.95
CA PHE A 38 8.38 -9.73 13.98
C PHE A 38 9.80 -10.26 14.17
N LYS A 39 10.09 -10.83 15.35
CA LYS A 39 11.38 -11.44 15.65
C LYS A 39 11.23 -12.53 16.71
N ASN A 40 12.18 -13.46 16.72
CA ASN A 40 12.23 -14.48 17.76
C ASN A 40 12.80 -13.88 19.06
N GLU A 41 12.04 -13.98 20.18
CA GLU A 41 12.43 -13.47 21.49
C GLU A 41 11.81 -14.30 22.62
N LYS A 42 12.39 -14.20 23.82
CA LYS A 42 11.92 -14.92 25.01
C LYS A 42 11.17 -14.02 26.01
N THR A 43 11.30 -12.71 25.85
CA THR A 43 10.68 -11.72 26.74
C THR A 43 9.59 -10.97 25.99
N PRO A 44 8.38 -10.87 26.55
CA PRO A 44 7.29 -10.15 25.91
C PRO A 44 7.63 -8.67 25.69
N SER A 45 7.68 -8.24 24.43
CA SER A 45 7.94 -6.87 24.03
C SER A 45 6.86 -6.28 23.13
N PHE A 46 5.86 -7.09 22.78
CA PHE A 46 4.73 -6.70 21.97
C PHE A 46 3.56 -6.30 22.84
N SER A 47 3.03 -5.09 22.67
CA SER A 47 1.94 -4.53 23.46
C SER A 47 0.78 -4.15 22.55
N VAL A 48 -0.43 -4.47 22.98
CA VAL A 48 -1.69 -4.10 22.29
C VAL A 48 -2.58 -3.35 23.26
N ASN A 49 -3.11 -2.22 22.83
CA ASN A 49 -4.07 -1.42 23.58
C ASN A 49 -5.41 -1.38 22.85
N GLU A 50 -6.45 -1.94 23.48
CA GLU A 50 -7.79 -2.02 22.88
C GLU A 50 -8.45 -0.65 22.77
N GLU A 51 -8.31 0.19 23.77
CA GLU A 51 -8.93 1.52 23.81
C GLU A 51 -8.35 2.45 22.73
N LYS A 52 -7.03 2.40 22.55
CA LYS A 52 -6.34 3.19 21.53
C LYS A 52 -6.37 2.54 20.15
N LYS A 53 -6.86 1.31 20.03
CA LYS A 53 -6.87 0.52 18.78
C LYS A 53 -5.49 0.40 18.13
N MET A 54 -4.45 0.29 18.95
CA MET A 54 -3.05 0.30 18.49
C MET A 54 -2.23 -0.82 19.12
N PHE A 55 -1.21 -1.24 18.37
CA PHE A 55 -0.14 -2.09 18.90
C PHE A 55 1.21 -1.36 18.84
N LYS A 56 2.15 -1.81 19.67
CA LYS A 56 3.54 -1.39 19.67
C LYS A 56 4.45 -2.58 20.03
N CYS A 57 5.46 -2.81 19.20
CA CYS A 57 6.55 -3.73 19.49
C CYS A 57 7.78 -2.93 19.93
N PHE A 58 8.15 -3.03 21.19
CA PHE A 58 9.26 -2.26 21.76
C PHE A 58 10.62 -2.78 21.31
N SER A 59 10.70 -4.04 20.90
CA SER A 59 11.97 -4.65 20.50
C SER A 59 12.36 -4.41 19.05
N THR A 60 11.37 -4.10 18.18
CA THR A 60 11.60 -3.82 16.75
C THR A 60 11.28 -2.38 16.35
N GLY A 61 10.58 -1.65 17.24
CA GLY A 61 10.09 -0.31 16.93
C GLY A 61 8.79 -0.28 16.13
N GLU A 62 8.30 -1.44 15.65
CA GLU A 62 7.07 -1.55 14.87
C GLU A 62 5.84 -1.15 15.69
N GLY A 63 4.88 -0.53 15.03
CA GLY A 63 3.61 -0.12 15.64
C GLY A 63 2.60 0.30 14.58
N GLY A 64 1.36 0.48 15.02
CA GLY A 64 0.26 0.89 14.15
C GLY A 64 -1.09 0.35 14.61
N ASN A 65 -2.05 0.36 13.72
CA ASN A 65 -3.40 -0.16 13.93
C ASN A 65 -3.54 -1.61 13.40
N VAL A 66 -4.75 -2.12 13.38
CA VAL A 66 -5.04 -3.49 12.92
C VAL A 66 -4.68 -3.73 11.44
N PHE A 67 -4.81 -2.71 10.57
CA PHE A 67 -4.40 -2.81 9.18
C PHE A 67 -2.88 -2.99 9.05
N ASP A 68 -2.12 -2.15 9.76
CA ASP A 68 -0.66 -2.23 9.78
C ASP A 68 -0.19 -3.60 10.26
N PHE A 69 -0.88 -4.17 11.26
CA PHE A 69 -0.58 -5.51 11.76
C PHE A 69 -0.78 -6.58 10.69
N LEU A 70 -1.94 -6.60 10.02
CA LEU A 70 -2.22 -7.60 8.98
C LEU A 70 -1.27 -7.48 7.79
N ILE A 71 -0.97 -6.27 7.36
CA ILE A 71 -0.02 -6.02 6.27
C ILE A 71 1.36 -6.58 6.63
N LYS A 72 1.85 -6.30 7.85
CA LYS A 72 3.20 -6.68 8.28
C LYS A 72 3.33 -8.17 8.64
N VAL A 73 2.32 -8.76 9.26
CA VAL A 73 2.38 -10.15 9.74
C VAL A 73 1.89 -11.15 8.70
N LYS A 74 0.84 -10.81 7.95
CA LYS A 74 0.28 -11.70 6.91
C LYS A 74 0.79 -11.39 5.51
N GLY A 75 1.50 -10.27 5.31
CA GLY A 75 1.92 -9.83 3.97
C GLY A 75 0.77 -9.36 3.10
N TYR A 76 -0.35 -8.97 3.70
CA TYR A 76 -1.51 -8.50 2.97
C TYR A 76 -1.24 -7.18 2.26
N THR A 77 -1.86 -7.03 1.11
CA THR A 77 -2.10 -5.70 0.55
C THR A 77 -3.14 -4.96 1.41
N PHE A 78 -3.16 -3.64 1.33
CA PHE A 78 -4.18 -2.85 2.03
C PHE A 78 -5.61 -3.27 1.65
N LYS A 79 -5.85 -3.63 0.39
CA LYS A 79 -7.15 -4.08 -0.13
C LYS A 79 -7.60 -5.40 0.50
N GLU A 80 -6.69 -6.35 0.65
CA GLU A 80 -6.98 -7.64 1.30
C GLU A 80 -7.28 -7.45 2.78
N ALA A 81 -6.47 -6.65 3.49
CA ALA A 81 -6.72 -6.30 4.88
C ALA A 81 -8.09 -5.59 5.05
N LEU A 82 -8.43 -4.67 4.14
CA LEU A 82 -9.69 -3.96 4.16
C LEU A 82 -10.88 -4.91 3.99
N ASN A 83 -10.82 -5.81 3.03
CA ASN A 83 -11.91 -6.76 2.77
C ASN A 83 -12.12 -7.70 3.99
N GLU A 84 -11.04 -8.25 4.56
CA GLU A 84 -11.13 -9.12 5.74
C GLU A 84 -11.70 -8.37 6.95
N LEU A 85 -11.23 -7.15 7.19
CA LEU A 85 -11.66 -6.37 8.34
C LEU A 85 -13.08 -5.81 8.19
N ALA A 86 -13.49 -5.45 6.98
CA ALA A 86 -14.86 -5.03 6.69
C ALA A 86 -15.87 -6.16 6.92
N GLU A 87 -15.55 -7.36 6.45
CA GLU A 87 -16.37 -8.55 6.70
C GLU A 87 -16.53 -8.81 8.21
N LYS A 88 -15.42 -8.74 8.97
CA LYS A 88 -15.46 -8.95 10.42
C LYS A 88 -16.15 -7.85 11.21
N SER A 89 -16.11 -6.60 10.74
CA SER A 89 -16.75 -5.45 11.38
C SER A 89 -18.22 -5.29 11.01
N GLY A 90 -18.70 -6.02 9.98
CA GLY A 90 -20.03 -5.84 9.41
C GLY A 90 -20.19 -4.50 8.68
N VAL A 91 -19.09 -3.81 8.39
CA VAL A 91 -19.11 -2.59 7.59
C VAL A 91 -19.25 -2.98 6.13
N GLN A 92 -20.37 -2.59 5.53
CA GLN A 92 -20.52 -2.75 4.10
C GLN A 92 -19.54 -1.81 3.39
N LEU A 93 -18.54 -2.39 2.78
CA LEU A 93 -17.77 -1.65 1.79
C LEU A 93 -18.79 -1.32 0.70
N GLN A 94 -19.20 -0.05 0.64
CA GLN A 94 -19.88 0.38 -0.57
C GLN A 94 -18.97 -0.13 -1.69
N SER A 95 -19.52 -1.02 -2.50
CA SER A 95 -18.87 -1.42 -3.72
C SER A 95 -18.64 -0.12 -4.50
N TYR A 96 -17.54 0.51 -4.20
CA TYR A 96 -17.02 1.49 -5.11
C TYR A 96 -16.89 0.69 -6.39
N ALA A 97 -17.59 1.12 -7.38
CA ALA A 97 -17.25 0.81 -8.76
C ALA A 97 -15.81 1.26 -9.06
N GLY A 98 -15.01 1.38 -8.04
CA GLY A 98 -13.59 1.71 -7.96
C GLY A 98 -12.64 0.64 -8.47
N SER A 99 -13.12 -0.55 -8.80
CA SER A 99 -12.37 -1.40 -9.72
C SER A 99 -12.32 -0.77 -11.11
N GLN A 100 -13.36 -0.05 -11.48
CA GLN A 100 -13.43 0.65 -12.76
C GLN A 100 -12.66 1.97 -12.75
N ASP A 101 -12.71 2.72 -11.63
CA ASP A 101 -11.93 3.97 -11.48
C ASP A 101 -10.42 3.71 -11.36
N TYR A 102 -10.01 2.68 -10.61
CA TYR A 102 -8.58 2.30 -10.58
C TYR A 102 -8.14 1.69 -11.90
N GLN A 103 -8.96 0.88 -12.54
CA GLN A 103 -8.64 0.35 -13.85
C GLN A 103 -8.49 1.47 -14.87
N SER A 104 -9.37 2.47 -14.86
CA SER A 104 -9.25 3.63 -15.74
C SER A 104 -7.97 4.44 -15.47
N ILE A 105 -7.53 4.58 -14.21
CA ILE A 105 -6.26 5.23 -13.86
C ILE A 105 -5.07 4.39 -14.36
N TYR A 106 -5.11 3.06 -14.19
CA TYR A 106 -4.07 2.18 -14.74
C TYR A 106 -4.04 2.23 -16.26
N ASP A 107 -5.19 2.24 -16.91
CA ASP A 107 -5.31 2.32 -18.37
C ASP A 107 -4.79 3.66 -18.90
N ILE A 108 -5.09 4.78 -18.21
CA ILE A 108 -4.56 6.11 -18.53
C ILE A 108 -3.03 6.14 -18.33
N ASN A 109 -2.51 5.56 -17.26
CA ASN A 109 -1.08 5.50 -17.01
C ASN A 109 -0.35 4.63 -18.04
N GLU A 110 -0.92 3.47 -18.38
CA GLU A 110 -0.38 2.58 -19.41
C GLU A 110 -0.40 3.24 -20.79
N PHE A 111 -1.51 3.89 -21.12
CA PHE A 111 -1.62 4.69 -22.36
C PHE A 111 -0.58 5.81 -22.38
N SER A 112 -0.47 6.60 -21.31
CA SER A 112 0.48 7.70 -21.19
C SER A 112 1.92 7.23 -21.34
N LYS A 113 2.27 6.14 -20.66
CA LYS A 113 3.59 5.49 -20.74
C LYS A 113 3.93 5.13 -22.20
N ASN A 114 3.01 4.46 -22.88
CA ASN A 114 3.20 4.03 -24.27
C ASN A 114 3.25 5.21 -25.23
N TYR A 115 2.41 6.22 -25.01
CA TYR A 115 2.42 7.46 -25.79
C TYR A 115 3.76 8.19 -25.68
N PHE A 116 4.25 8.47 -24.47
CA PHE A 116 5.52 9.17 -24.27
C PHE A 116 6.72 8.39 -24.79
N HIS A 117 6.69 7.06 -24.64
CA HIS A 117 7.74 6.21 -25.20
C HIS A 117 7.78 6.27 -26.73
N LYS A 118 6.62 6.24 -27.38
CA LYS A 118 6.49 6.40 -28.84
C LYS A 118 6.95 7.79 -29.29
N GLU A 119 6.61 8.84 -28.53
CA GLU A 119 7.04 10.19 -28.84
C GLU A 119 8.55 10.38 -28.72
N LEU A 120 9.22 9.64 -27.82
CA LEU A 120 10.67 9.68 -27.69
C LEU A 120 11.36 9.26 -29.00
N SER A 121 10.88 8.22 -29.67
CA SER A 121 11.47 7.76 -30.93
C SER A 121 11.41 8.79 -32.07
N LYS A 122 10.46 9.73 -32.01
CA LYS A 122 10.30 10.82 -32.95
C LYS A 122 11.17 12.05 -32.61
N ASN A 123 11.67 12.13 -31.38
CA ASN A 123 12.39 13.29 -30.87
C ASN A 123 13.86 12.99 -30.69
N ILE A 124 14.64 13.21 -31.76
CA ILE A 124 16.07 12.91 -31.81
C ILE A 124 16.87 13.65 -30.71
N HIS A 125 16.41 14.84 -30.30
CA HIS A 125 17.10 15.62 -29.28
C HIS A 125 17.06 14.92 -27.91
N TYR A 126 15.89 14.45 -27.47
CA TYR A 126 15.74 13.70 -26.21
C TYR A 126 16.36 12.30 -26.30
N LEU A 127 16.27 11.65 -27.47
CA LEU A 127 16.92 10.36 -27.66
C LEU A 127 18.44 10.47 -27.51
N ASN A 128 19.04 11.51 -28.11
CA ASN A 128 20.46 11.82 -27.95
C ASN A 128 20.82 12.18 -26.50
N TYR A 129 19.96 12.90 -25.79
CA TYR A 129 20.17 13.17 -24.36
C TYR A 129 20.26 11.87 -23.56
N TYR A 130 19.31 10.95 -23.73
CA TYR A 130 19.32 9.68 -23.03
C TYR A 130 20.55 8.83 -23.37
N LYS A 131 20.89 8.70 -24.65
CA LYS A 131 22.00 7.88 -25.12
C LYS A 131 23.38 8.50 -24.81
N ASN A 132 23.56 9.77 -25.13
CA ASN A 132 24.88 10.40 -25.10
C ASN A 132 25.22 11.06 -23.77
N ILE A 133 24.25 11.67 -23.09
CA ILE A 133 24.47 12.35 -21.82
C ILE A 133 24.19 11.43 -20.65
N ARG A 134 23.02 10.76 -20.63
CA ARG A 134 22.63 9.84 -19.55
C ARG A 134 23.24 8.44 -19.69
N LYS A 135 23.82 8.11 -20.83
CA LYS A 135 24.46 6.83 -21.14
C LYS A 135 23.54 5.61 -21.01
N PHE A 136 22.25 5.79 -21.23
CA PHE A 136 21.32 4.67 -21.31
C PHE A 136 21.47 3.95 -22.65
N ASN A 137 21.53 2.63 -22.62
CA ASN A 137 21.46 1.81 -23.82
C ASN A 137 20.02 1.66 -24.30
N GLU A 138 19.82 1.13 -25.50
CA GLU A 138 18.48 0.94 -26.07
C GLU A 138 17.62 0.01 -25.25
N GLU A 139 18.20 -1.07 -24.71
CA GLU A 139 17.50 -2.02 -23.86
C GLU A 139 16.95 -1.34 -22.58
N SER A 140 17.73 -0.46 -21.95
CA SER A 140 17.29 0.31 -20.78
C SER A 140 16.16 1.28 -21.14
N ILE A 141 16.29 1.98 -22.25
CA ILE A 141 15.28 2.94 -22.74
C ILE A 141 13.95 2.21 -22.98
N ASP A 142 14.00 1.03 -23.57
CA ASP A 142 12.83 0.23 -23.88
C ASP A 142 12.25 -0.48 -22.66
N PHE A 143 13.10 -1.06 -21.82
CA PHE A 143 12.68 -1.75 -20.60
C PHE A 143 11.95 -0.82 -19.62
N PHE A 144 12.51 0.36 -19.36
CA PHE A 144 11.89 1.35 -18.47
C PHE A 144 10.83 2.22 -19.17
N LYS A 145 10.58 2.00 -20.46
CA LYS A 145 9.66 2.80 -21.27
C LYS A 145 9.90 4.31 -21.12
N LEU A 146 11.18 4.70 -21.18
CA LEU A 146 11.53 6.12 -21.11
C LEU A 146 10.83 6.89 -22.23
N GLY A 147 10.36 8.09 -21.93
CA GLY A 147 9.54 8.84 -22.83
C GLY A 147 9.92 10.32 -22.93
N SER A 148 9.34 11.00 -23.88
CA SER A 148 9.41 12.46 -24.01
C SER A 148 8.06 13.03 -24.43
N LEU A 149 7.83 14.29 -24.13
CA LEU A 149 6.67 15.03 -24.57
C LEU A 149 7.12 16.06 -25.61
N SER A 150 6.78 15.82 -26.86
CA SER A 150 7.15 16.73 -27.96
C SER A 150 6.25 17.96 -28.02
N ASN A 151 4.96 17.79 -27.70
CA ASN A 151 3.97 18.88 -27.70
C ASN A 151 2.87 18.61 -26.67
N GLN A 152 2.79 19.46 -25.64
CA GLN A 152 1.78 19.36 -24.60
C GLN A 152 0.33 19.49 -25.11
N LYS A 153 0.12 20.29 -26.16
CA LYS A 153 -1.22 20.51 -26.73
C LYS A 153 -1.80 19.27 -27.41
N ASP A 154 -0.96 18.40 -27.95
CA ASP A 154 -1.41 17.19 -28.63
C ASP A 154 -1.79 16.10 -27.62
N PHE A 155 -1.15 16.07 -26.45
CA PHE A 155 -1.48 15.14 -25.37
C PHE A 155 -2.83 15.45 -24.69
N ILE A 156 -3.17 16.75 -24.58
CA ILE A 156 -4.44 17.18 -23.93
C ILE A 156 -5.68 16.94 -24.79
N LYS A 157 -5.50 16.69 -26.08
CA LYS A 157 -6.61 16.47 -27.04
C LYS A 157 -7.05 15.01 -27.17
N ILE A 158 -6.37 14.10 -26.50
CA ILE A 158 -6.64 12.67 -26.47
C ILE A 158 -7.48 12.32 -25.26
#